data_8f1c7a575291091fba350a04a3ccd323
#
_entry.id   8f1c7a575291091fba350a04a3ccd323
#
_cell.length_a   1.000
_cell.length_b   1.000
_cell.length_c   1.000
_cell.angle_alpha   90.00
_cell.angle_beta   90.00
_cell.angle_gamma   90.00
#
_symmetry.space_group_name_H-M   'P 1'
#
loop_
_entity.id
_entity.type
_entity.pdbx_description
1 polymer ?
#
loop_
_entity_poly.entity_id
_entity_poly.type
_entity_poly.pdbx_seq_one_letter_code
_entity_poly.pdbx_strand_id
1 'polypeptide(L)'
;MEKIWLKSYPPGVPHDVNPEQYRSVAHLLEESFRKHAKSPFSVCMDRWMNYGELERLSGALGAYLQGLGLQPGARVAIMLPNIPQFGVTMAAVLRAGYTCVNVNPLYTAR
;
A
#
# COMPACT_ATOMS: atom_id res chain seq x y z
N MET A 1 -32.48 -3.21 6.08
CA MET A 1 -32.40 -2.95 4.63
C MET A 1 -31.97 -4.23 3.96
N GLU A 2 -32.69 -4.72 2.93
CA GLU A 2 -32.31 -5.95 2.22
C GLU A 2 -31.02 -5.70 1.42
N LYS A 3 -30.04 -6.61 1.55
CA LYS A 3 -28.73 -6.49 0.87
C LYS A 3 -28.85 -7.05 -0.58
N ILE A 4 -29.57 -6.34 -1.45
CA ILE A 4 -29.89 -6.78 -2.82
C ILE A 4 -28.65 -7.06 -3.69
N TRP A 5 -27.53 -6.40 -3.40
CA TRP A 5 -26.26 -6.55 -4.13
C TRP A 5 -25.60 -7.93 -3.94
N LEU A 6 -25.93 -8.67 -2.87
CA LEU A 6 -25.35 -9.99 -2.62
C LEU A 6 -25.66 -11.01 -3.72
N LYS A 7 -26.78 -10.82 -4.43
CA LYS A 7 -27.17 -11.65 -5.57
C LYS A 7 -26.21 -11.54 -6.76
N SER A 8 -25.42 -10.46 -6.82
CA SER A 8 -24.44 -10.19 -7.88
C SER A 8 -23.02 -10.64 -7.52
N TYR A 9 -22.81 -11.22 -6.34
CA TYR A 9 -21.48 -11.70 -5.95
C TYR A 9 -21.13 -12.99 -6.71
N PRO A 10 -19.93 -13.10 -7.27
CA PRO A 10 -19.46 -14.34 -7.86
C PRO A 10 -19.40 -15.48 -6.83
N PRO A 11 -19.53 -16.74 -7.27
CA PRO A 11 -19.35 -17.89 -6.39
C PRO A 11 -18.00 -17.87 -5.68
N GLY A 12 -18.00 -18.12 -4.36
CA GLY A 12 -16.80 -18.15 -3.55
C GLY A 12 -16.36 -16.80 -2.97
N VAL A 13 -17.03 -15.70 -3.32
CA VAL A 13 -16.80 -14.39 -2.68
C VAL A 13 -17.62 -14.33 -1.40
N PRO A 14 -16.98 -14.09 -0.24
CA PRO A 14 -17.70 -13.97 1.02
C PRO A 14 -18.59 -12.72 1.03
N HIS A 15 -19.76 -12.82 1.66
CA HIS A 15 -20.72 -11.72 1.75
C HIS A 15 -20.28 -10.59 2.66
N ASP A 16 -19.42 -10.89 3.62
CA ASP A 16 -18.87 -9.91 4.58
C ASP A 16 -17.35 -10.08 4.65
N VAL A 17 -16.65 -8.99 4.92
CA VAL A 17 -15.21 -8.98 5.19
C VAL A 17 -14.96 -9.16 6.69
N ASN A 18 -13.87 -9.83 7.04
CA ASN A 18 -13.40 -9.86 8.42
C ASN A 18 -12.42 -8.69 8.65
N PRO A 19 -12.84 -7.61 9.32
CA PRO A 19 -11.95 -6.45 9.55
C PRO A 19 -10.80 -6.77 10.51
N GLU A 20 -10.92 -7.85 11.30
CA GLU A 20 -9.89 -8.26 12.27
C GLU A 20 -8.85 -9.22 11.67
N GLN A 21 -8.95 -9.54 10.38
CA GLN A 21 -8.02 -10.46 9.72
C GLN A 21 -6.57 -9.96 9.76
N TYR A 22 -6.37 -8.65 9.62
CA TYR A 22 -5.06 -8.00 9.70
C TYR A 22 -5.07 -6.90 10.75
N ARG A 23 -4.04 -6.89 11.61
CA ARG A 23 -3.88 -5.87 12.65
C ARG A 23 -3.59 -4.47 12.10
N SER A 24 -3.04 -4.40 10.88
CA SER A 24 -2.71 -3.16 10.19
C SER A 24 -2.42 -3.43 8.71
N VAL A 25 -2.38 -2.38 7.88
CA VAL A 25 -1.93 -2.46 6.49
C VAL A 25 -0.46 -2.91 6.40
N ALA A 26 0.39 -2.48 7.33
CA ALA A 26 1.76 -2.96 7.39
C ALA A 26 1.82 -4.48 7.61
N HIS A 27 1.00 -5.03 8.50
CA HIS A 27 0.90 -6.48 8.71
C HIS A 27 0.43 -7.22 7.45
N LEU A 28 -0.56 -6.69 6.74
CA LEU A 28 -1.00 -7.24 5.45
C LEU A 28 0.14 -7.26 4.41
N LEU A 29 0.90 -6.17 4.32
CA LEU A 29 2.05 -6.07 3.41
C LEU A 29 3.14 -7.12 3.75
N GLU A 30 3.53 -7.23 5.02
CA GLU A 30 4.54 -8.20 5.48
C GLU A 30 4.13 -9.65 5.18
N GLU A 31 2.85 -10.00 5.36
CA GLU A 31 2.36 -11.32 4.97
C GLU A 31 2.39 -11.51 3.45
N SER A 32 2.01 -10.49 2.69
CA SER A 32 2.01 -10.55 1.22
C SER A 32 3.43 -10.72 0.67
N PHE A 33 4.42 -10.04 1.24
CA PHE A 33 5.82 -10.18 0.86
C PHE A 33 6.32 -11.61 1.06
N ARG A 34 6.00 -12.22 2.21
CA ARG A 34 6.39 -13.62 2.49
C ARG A 34 5.72 -14.62 1.56
N LYS A 35 4.43 -14.44 1.28
CA LYS A 35 3.63 -15.39 0.50
C LYS A 35 3.86 -15.26 -1.00
N HIS A 36 4.09 -14.04 -1.49
CA HIS A 36 4.03 -13.69 -2.90
C HIS A 36 5.30 -13.02 -3.44
N ALA A 37 6.46 -13.21 -2.80
CA ALA A 37 7.72 -12.53 -3.15
C ALA A 37 8.03 -12.51 -4.66
N LYS A 38 7.76 -13.61 -5.38
CA LYS A 38 8.03 -13.76 -6.81
C LYS A 38 6.86 -13.35 -7.71
N SER A 39 5.68 -13.09 -7.14
CA SER A 39 4.49 -12.71 -7.89
C SER A 39 4.59 -11.26 -8.36
N PRO A 40 4.03 -10.91 -9.53
CA PRO A 40 4.02 -9.54 -10.00
C PRO A 40 3.16 -8.67 -9.07
N PHE A 41 3.68 -7.50 -8.72
CA PHE A 41 2.97 -6.47 -7.97
C PHE A 41 2.43 -5.38 -8.88
N SER A 42 3.25 -4.84 -9.77
CA SER A 42 2.87 -3.77 -10.68
C SER A 42 3.64 -3.81 -11.98
N VAL A 43 3.08 -3.16 -13.01
CA VAL A 43 3.73 -2.94 -14.30
C VAL A 43 3.48 -1.50 -14.74
N CYS A 44 4.51 -0.85 -15.30
CA CYS A 44 4.41 0.47 -15.90
C CYS A 44 5.46 0.57 -17.03
N MET A 45 5.03 0.93 -18.24
CA MET A 45 5.90 1.04 -19.43
C MET A 45 6.79 -0.21 -19.60
N ASP A 46 6.18 -1.40 -19.57
CA ASP A 46 6.82 -2.72 -19.67
C ASP A 46 7.86 -3.05 -18.57
N ARG A 47 7.99 -2.20 -17.57
CA ARG A 47 8.80 -2.49 -16.37
C ARG A 47 7.92 -3.12 -15.30
N TRP A 48 8.24 -4.35 -14.98
CA TRP A 48 7.58 -5.14 -13.94
C TRP A 48 8.29 -4.97 -12.61
N MET A 49 7.52 -4.95 -11.54
CA MET A 49 7.99 -5.03 -10.15
C MET A 49 7.27 -6.19 -9.47
N ASN A 50 7.99 -7.03 -8.78
CA ASN A 50 7.43 -8.10 -7.94
C ASN A 50 7.31 -7.66 -6.46
N TYR A 51 6.64 -8.48 -5.64
CA TYR A 51 6.47 -8.19 -4.21
C TYR A 51 7.79 -8.17 -3.43
N GLY A 52 8.79 -8.99 -3.81
CA GLY A 52 10.10 -8.96 -3.16
C GLY A 52 10.88 -7.68 -3.44
N GLU A 53 10.76 -7.13 -4.65
CA GLU A 53 11.34 -5.82 -4.98
C GLU A 53 10.62 -4.70 -4.22
N LEU A 54 9.28 -4.76 -4.13
CA LEU A 54 8.49 -3.82 -3.32
C LEU A 54 8.93 -3.86 -1.85
N GLU A 55 9.11 -5.06 -1.28
CA GLU A 55 9.59 -5.25 0.09
C GLU A 55 10.94 -4.56 0.30
N ARG A 56 11.92 -4.88 -0.54
CA ARG A 56 13.27 -4.34 -0.45
C ARG A 56 13.31 -2.82 -0.58
N LEU A 57 12.64 -2.28 -1.61
CA LEU A 57 12.64 -0.84 -1.89
C LEU A 57 11.88 -0.05 -0.82
N SER A 58 10.72 -0.56 -0.39
CA SER A 58 9.96 0.10 0.67
C SER A 58 10.66 0.02 2.03
N GLY A 59 11.40 -1.07 2.30
CA GLY A 59 12.23 -1.19 3.50
C GLY A 59 13.35 -0.15 3.53
N ALA A 60 14.07 0.01 2.41
CA ALA A 60 15.16 1.00 2.30
C ALA A 60 14.64 2.44 2.47
N LEU A 61 13.53 2.79 1.80
CA LEU A 61 12.92 4.11 1.93
C LEU A 61 12.35 4.33 3.33
N GLY A 62 11.74 3.31 3.95
CA GLY A 62 11.24 3.37 5.32
C GLY A 62 12.36 3.66 6.33
N ALA A 63 13.49 2.97 6.20
CA ALA A 63 14.68 3.22 7.03
C ALA A 63 15.21 4.66 6.86
N TYR A 64 15.26 5.16 5.63
CA TYR A 64 15.63 6.55 5.36
C TYR A 64 14.69 7.54 6.07
N LEU A 65 13.37 7.34 5.94
CA LEU A 65 12.37 8.20 6.57
C LEU A 65 12.50 8.20 8.11
N GLN A 66 12.77 7.04 8.71
CA GLN A 66 13.03 6.95 10.15
C GLN A 66 14.28 7.68 10.55
N GLY A 67 15.32 7.68 9.70
CA GLY A 67 16.56 8.42 9.92
C GLY A 67 16.41 9.96 9.93
N LEU A 68 15.26 10.48 9.41
CA LEU A 68 14.97 11.92 9.44
C LEU A 68 14.53 12.45 10.82
N GLY A 69 14.34 11.57 11.80
CA GLY A 69 13.93 11.96 13.16
C GLY A 69 12.47 12.39 13.28
N LEU A 70 11.61 11.97 12.34
CA LEU A 70 10.17 12.23 12.40
C LEU A 70 9.54 11.50 13.60
N GLN A 71 8.54 12.14 14.22
CA GLN A 71 7.81 11.54 15.32
C GLN A 71 6.91 10.40 14.81
N PRO A 72 6.67 9.33 15.60
CA PRO A 72 5.71 8.29 15.25
C PRO A 72 4.36 8.88 14.86
N GLY A 73 3.76 8.37 13.78
CA GLY A 73 2.49 8.88 13.25
C GLY A 73 2.59 10.19 12.45
N ALA A 74 3.78 10.74 12.25
CA ALA A 74 3.97 11.92 11.41
C ALA A 74 3.31 11.74 10.03
N ARG A 75 2.69 12.81 9.52
CA ARG A 75 2.04 12.80 8.22
C ARG A 75 3.07 13.00 7.11
N VAL A 76 3.14 12.04 6.19
CA VAL A 76 4.02 12.08 5.01
C VAL A 76 3.14 12.23 3.77
N ALA A 77 3.25 13.36 3.10
CA ALA A 77 2.51 13.61 1.86
C ALA A 77 3.18 12.89 0.68
N ILE A 78 2.38 12.17 -0.10
CA ILE A 78 2.80 11.50 -1.34
C ILE A 78 2.12 12.21 -2.50
N MET A 79 2.90 12.92 -3.31
CA MET A 79 2.43 13.60 -4.52
C MET A 79 3.05 12.91 -5.74
N LEU A 80 2.50 11.78 -6.12
CA LEU A 80 2.96 10.96 -7.25
C LEU A 80 1.78 10.53 -8.12
N PRO A 81 1.96 10.41 -9.45
CA PRO A 81 0.98 9.76 -10.31
C PRO A 81 0.95 8.24 -10.06
N ASN A 82 0.10 7.52 -10.83
CA ASN A 82 -0.02 6.06 -10.74
C ASN A 82 1.18 5.35 -11.40
N ILE A 83 2.30 5.34 -10.71
CA ILE A 83 3.56 4.69 -11.11
C ILE A 83 4.01 3.73 -9.99
N PRO A 84 4.90 2.76 -10.27
CA PRO A 84 5.35 1.80 -9.26
C PRO A 84 5.94 2.44 -8.00
N GLN A 85 6.57 3.60 -8.13
CA GLN A 85 7.13 4.37 -7.01
C GLN A 85 6.07 4.80 -6.00
N PHE A 86 4.82 5.02 -6.44
CA PHE A 86 3.71 5.32 -5.52
C PHE A 86 3.50 4.16 -4.52
N GLY A 87 3.44 2.92 -5.02
CA GLY A 87 3.30 1.73 -4.18
C GLY A 87 4.48 1.55 -3.22
N VAL A 88 5.71 1.76 -3.70
CA VAL A 88 6.92 1.72 -2.87
C VAL A 88 6.87 2.75 -1.75
N THR A 89 6.52 4.00 -2.08
CA THR A 89 6.48 5.10 -1.10
C THR A 89 5.37 4.88 -0.07
N MET A 90 4.17 4.49 -0.51
CA MET A 90 3.07 4.18 0.39
C MET A 90 3.43 3.06 1.36
N ALA A 91 3.98 1.95 0.85
CA ALA A 91 4.41 0.83 1.68
C ALA A 91 5.51 1.26 2.67
N ALA A 92 6.47 2.08 2.24
CA ALA A 92 7.55 2.59 3.09
C ALA A 92 7.03 3.45 4.24
N VAL A 93 6.13 4.39 3.96
CA VAL A 93 5.53 5.29 4.95
C VAL A 93 4.77 4.48 6.01
N LEU A 94 3.94 3.53 5.59
CA LEU A 94 3.14 2.70 6.51
C LEU A 94 4.01 1.76 7.34
N ARG A 95 5.02 1.12 6.73
CA ARG A 95 5.98 0.24 7.42
C ARG A 95 6.86 0.99 8.41
N ALA A 96 7.19 2.25 8.12
CA ALA A 96 7.96 3.12 9.02
C ALA A 96 7.13 3.64 10.23
N GLY A 97 5.82 3.38 10.28
CA GLY A 97 4.95 3.82 11.37
C GLY A 97 4.41 5.23 11.20
N TYR A 98 4.36 5.73 9.96
CA TYR A 98 3.86 7.07 9.63
C TYR A 98 2.48 7.05 9.00
N THR A 99 1.85 8.21 8.92
CA THR A 99 0.55 8.42 8.27
C THR A 99 0.76 8.84 6.82
N CYS A 100 0.21 8.07 5.89
CA CYS A 100 0.24 8.38 4.46
C CYS A 100 -0.86 9.39 4.12
N VAL A 101 -0.49 10.49 3.44
CA VAL A 101 -1.40 11.50 2.92
C VAL A 101 -1.25 11.59 1.41
N ASN A 102 -2.23 11.09 0.68
CA ASN A 102 -2.20 11.12 -0.79
C ASN A 102 -2.60 12.49 -1.30
N VAL A 103 -1.76 13.07 -2.17
CA VAL A 103 -1.98 14.36 -2.81
C VAL A 103 -2.02 14.16 -4.33
N ASN A 104 -3.08 14.63 -4.97
CA ASN A 104 -3.16 14.55 -6.43
C ASN A 104 -2.18 15.56 -7.05
N PRO A 105 -1.22 15.11 -7.91
CA PRO A 105 -0.27 16.02 -8.56
C PRO A 105 -0.92 17.02 -9.52
N LEU A 106 -2.20 16.82 -9.89
CA LEU A 106 -2.96 17.72 -10.75
C LEU A 106 -3.74 18.79 -9.98
N TYR A 107 -3.64 18.84 -8.64
CA TYR A 107 -4.27 19.91 -7.88
C TYR A 107 -3.60 21.26 -8.20
N THR A 108 -4.42 22.27 -8.44
CA THR A 108 -4.01 23.66 -8.65
C THR A 108 -4.32 24.49 -7.42
N ALA A 109 -3.59 25.59 -7.24
CA ALA A 109 -3.95 26.59 -6.24
C ALA A 109 -5.33 27.18 -6.60
N ARG A 110 -6.18 27.34 -5.59
CA ARG A 110 -7.46 28.07 -5.72
C ARG A 110 -7.25 29.51 -5.39
#